data_33785c4fff31895601dc1fe2d2312cfc
#
_entry.id   33785c4fff31895601dc1fe2d2312cfc
#
_cell.length_a   1.000
_cell.length_b   1.000
_cell.length_c   1.000
_cell.angle_alpha   90.00
_cell.angle_beta   90.00
_cell.angle_gamma   90.00
#
_symmetry.space_group_name_H-M   'P 1'
#
loop_
_entity.id
_entity.type
_entity.pdbx_description
1 polymer ?
#
loop_
_entity_poly.entity_id
_entity_poly.type
_entity_poly.pdbx_seq_one_letter_code
_entity_poly.pdbx_strand_id
1 'polypeptide(L)'
;DLVGDDHFSKVFLCEKEKLKELTSSKVFVNTRNEVISIGRLYVFFTAFLGFTPNSDEGKVEALAAYGSTKNNQLYDYLISSTSISENNQIIINEDVIDYLEKNISNIQVEIGRENIAAAIQGYLENIILNYVKKLINQYQIYDICLSGGNFANVKLNMKLYEESGLKNLYIIPAMTD
;
A
#
# COMPACT_ATOMS: atom_id res chain seq x y z
N ASP A 1 0.61 -1.47 6.31
CA ASP A 1 1.24 -2.60 6.97
C ASP A 1 0.44 -3.90 6.73
N LEU A 2 0.92 -5.02 7.25
CA LEU A 2 0.23 -6.29 7.07
C LEU A 2 -0.94 -6.37 8.04
N VAL A 3 -0.67 -6.35 9.32
CA VAL A 3 -1.63 -6.31 10.44
C VAL A 3 -0.93 -5.81 11.70
N GLY A 4 -1.57 -4.97 12.46
CA GLY A 4 -1.16 -4.60 13.82
C GLY A 4 -2.39 -4.22 14.64
N ASP A 5 -2.66 -4.87 15.77
CA ASP A 5 -3.79 -4.55 16.67
C ASP A 5 -5.15 -4.41 15.95
N ASP A 6 -5.52 -5.36 15.09
CA ASP A 6 -6.73 -5.37 14.26
C ASP A 6 -6.82 -4.25 13.20
N HIS A 7 -5.73 -3.52 12.98
CA HIS A 7 -5.64 -2.44 11.99
C HIS A 7 -4.41 -2.62 11.11
N PHE A 8 -4.50 -2.23 9.84
CA PHE A 8 -3.34 -2.18 8.95
C PHE A 8 -2.81 -0.76 8.73
N SER A 9 -3.52 0.24 9.23
CA SER A 9 -3.10 1.64 9.19
C SER A 9 -3.69 2.41 10.36
N LYS A 10 -2.86 3.22 11.03
CA LYS A 10 -3.25 4.18 12.06
C LYS A 10 -2.58 5.52 11.79
N VAL A 11 -3.31 6.60 12.05
CA VAL A 11 -2.81 7.97 11.92
C VAL A 11 -2.99 8.68 13.25
N PHE A 12 -1.91 9.27 13.72
CA PHE A 12 -1.88 10.03 14.96
C PHE A 12 -1.47 11.48 14.70
N LEU A 13 -2.10 12.39 15.41
CA LEU A 13 -1.61 13.76 15.57
C LEU A 13 -0.68 13.78 16.79
N CYS A 14 0.54 14.30 16.58
CA CYS A 14 1.50 14.52 17.66
C CYS A 14 1.51 16.02 18.03
N GLU A 15 1.05 16.36 19.22
CA GLU A 15 1.10 17.72 19.77
C GLU A 15 1.65 17.69 21.18
N LYS A 16 2.72 18.47 21.44
CA LYS A 16 3.30 18.62 22.79
C LYS A 16 3.52 17.29 23.50
N GLU A 17 4.18 16.35 22.81
CA GLU A 17 4.49 15.01 23.34
C GLU A 17 3.27 14.09 23.59
N LYS A 18 2.09 14.48 23.10
CA LYS A 18 0.88 13.65 23.17
C LYS A 18 0.51 13.16 21.78
N LEU A 19 0.16 11.88 21.71
CA LEU A 19 -0.39 11.26 20.51
C LEU A 19 -1.92 11.19 20.66
N LYS A 20 -2.61 11.72 19.65
CA LYS A 20 -4.06 11.62 19.50
C LYS A 20 -4.36 10.85 18.22
N GLU A 21 -5.03 9.71 18.34
CA GLU A 21 -5.49 8.98 17.14
C GLU A 21 -6.51 9.83 16.36
N LEU A 22 -6.27 9.99 15.07
CA LEU A 22 -7.14 10.70 14.15
C LEU A 22 -8.03 9.74 13.37
N THR A 23 -7.45 8.65 12.90
CA THR A 23 -8.15 7.63 12.11
C THR A 23 -7.35 6.33 12.11
N SER A 24 -8.05 5.24 11.87
CA SER A 24 -7.46 3.92 11.67
C SER A 24 -8.24 3.12 10.64
N SER A 25 -7.53 2.34 9.83
CA SER A 25 -8.14 1.42 8.86
C SER A 25 -8.09 0.01 9.42
N LYS A 26 -9.28 -0.57 9.68
CA LYS A 26 -9.40 -1.91 10.22
C LYS A 26 -8.98 -2.94 9.18
N VAL A 27 -8.45 -4.03 9.68
CA VAL A 27 -8.27 -5.24 8.89
C VAL A 27 -9.65 -5.84 8.59
N PHE A 28 -9.89 -6.17 7.33
CA PHE A 28 -11.00 -7.01 6.94
C PHE A 28 -10.52 -8.45 6.83
N VAL A 29 -11.40 -9.37 7.16
CA VAL A 29 -11.18 -10.79 7.02
C VAL A 29 -12.21 -11.30 6.04
N ASN A 30 -11.77 -11.91 4.94
CA ASN A 30 -12.69 -12.48 3.96
C ASN A 30 -13.41 -13.74 4.48
N THR A 31 -14.27 -14.30 3.67
CA THR A 31 -15.05 -15.52 4.02
C THR A 31 -14.17 -16.74 4.31
N ARG A 32 -12.88 -16.73 3.89
CA ARG A 32 -11.89 -17.78 4.16
C ARG A 32 -11.00 -17.50 5.37
N ASN A 33 -11.35 -16.48 6.16
CA ASN A 33 -10.58 -16.04 7.32
C ASN A 33 -9.18 -15.48 6.96
N GLU A 34 -9.04 -14.91 5.75
CA GLU A 34 -7.80 -14.28 5.30
C GLU A 34 -7.83 -12.78 5.49
N VAL A 35 -6.74 -12.25 5.99
CA VAL A 35 -6.55 -10.82 6.21
C VAL A 35 -6.46 -10.07 4.87
N ILE A 36 -7.20 -8.98 4.74
CA ILE A 36 -7.15 -8.06 3.61
C ILE A 36 -6.50 -6.75 4.06
N SER A 37 -5.33 -6.47 3.52
CA SER A 37 -4.58 -5.23 3.76
C SER A 37 -3.66 -4.91 2.58
N ILE A 38 -3.15 -3.69 2.51
CA ILE A 38 -2.17 -3.31 1.47
C ILE A 38 -0.91 -4.19 1.56
N GLY A 39 -0.39 -4.40 2.78
CA GLY A 39 0.77 -5.26 2.99
C GLY A 39 0.50 -6.70 2.56
N ARG A 40 -0.70 -7.24 2.86
CA ARG A 40 -1.07 -8.59 2.41
C ARG A 40 -1.12 -8.73 0.89
N LEU A 41 -1.64 -7.72 0.19
CA LEU A 41 -1.61 -7.71 -1.27
C LEU A 41 -0.17 -7.72 -1.78
N TYR A 42 0.71 -6.91 -1.21
CA TYR A 42 2.11 -6.87 -1.63
C TYR A 42 2.81 -8.22 -1.40
N VAL A 43 2.59 -8.85 -0.24
CA VAL A 43 3.08 -10.21 0.08
C VAL A 43 2.56 -11.26 -0.90
N PHE A 44 1.26 -11.19 -1.27
CA PHE A 44 0.67 -12.06 -2.28
C PHE A 44 1.40 -11.97 -3.61
N PHE A 45 1.64 -10.76 -4.12
CA PHE A 45 2.36 -10.57 -5.37
C PHE A 45 3.84 -10.95 -5.28
N THR A 46 4.47 -10.77 -4.12
CA THR A 46 5.85 -11.25 -3.87
C THR A 46 5.93 -12.77 -4.07
N ALA A 47 5.02 -13.52 -3.44
CA ALA A 47 4.93 -14.97 -3.59
C ALA A 47 4.62 -15.38 -5.04
N PHE A 48 3.62 -14.74 -5.66
CA PHE A 48 3.19 -15.06 -7.01
C PHE A 48 4.32 -14.85 -8.05
N LEU A 49 5.12 -13.82 -7.90
CA LEU A 49 6.27 -13.53 -8.76
C LEU A 49 7.47 -14.46 -8.49
N GLY A 50 7.35 -15.45 -7.56
CA GLY A 50 8.37 -16.43 -7.26
C GLY A 50 9.46 -15.92 -6.32
N PHE A 51 9.20 -14.86 -5.58
CA PHE A 51 10.07 -14.33 -4.54
C PHE A 51 9.65 -14.82 -3.15
N THR A 52 10.53 -14.68 -2.15
CA THR A 52 10.27 -15.10 -0.77
C THR A 52 9.43 -14.03 -0.05
N PRO A 53 8.17 -14.35 0.34
CA PRO A 53 7.32 -13.44 1.12
C PRO A 53 7.97 -13.02 2.44
N ASN A 54 7.71 -11.78 2.85
CA ASN A 54 8.25 -11.14 4.06
C ASN A 54 9.79 -11.03 4.08
N SER A 55 10.42 -11.07 2.90
CA SER A 55 11.88 -10.96 2.75
C SER A 55 12.30 -10.27 1.44
N ASP A 56 11.59 -10.55 0.36
CA ASP A 56 12.01 -10.18 -1.00
C ASP A 56 11.11 -9.09 -1.63
N GLU A 57 10.32 -8.37 -0.87
CA GLU A 57 9.42 -7.31 -1.36
C GLU A 57 10.19 -6.24 -2.17
N GLY A 58 11.41 -5.93 -1.77
CA GLY A 58 12.31 -5.04 -2.52
C GLY A 58 12.67 -5.54 -3.92
N LYS A 59 12.61 -6.85 -4.18
CA LYS A 59 12.80 -7.41 -5.53
C LYS A 59 11.59 -7.15 -6.42
N VAL A 60 10.38 -7.11 -5.86
CA VAL A 60 9.17 -6.71 -6.59
C VAL A 60 9.26 -5.23 -6.96
N GLU A 61 9.67 -4.37 -6.02
CA GLU A 61 9.92 -2.95 -6.27
C GLU A 61 10.94 -2.75 -7.41
N ALA A 62 12.05 -3.49 -7.39
CA ALA A 62 13.07 -3.43 -8.44
C ALA A 62 12.54 -3.94 -9.79
N LEU A 63 11.79 -5.05 -9.80
CA LEU A 63 11.18 -5.62 -11.01
C LEU A 63 10.15 -4.66 -11.64
N ALA A 64 9.42 -3.92 -10.82
CA ALA A 64 8.43 -2.94 -11.26
C ALA A 64 9.03 -1.83 -12.15
N ALA A 65 10.33 -1.56 -12.01
CA ALA A 65 11.02 -0.56 -12.84
C ALA A 65 11.09 -0.94 -14.33
N TYR A 66 10.88 -2.21 -14.66
CA TYR A 66 10.90 -2.73 -16.02
C TYR A 66 9.49 -2.85 -16.63
N GLY A 67 8.44 -2.59 -15.84
CA GLY A 67 7.04 -2.65 -16.26
C GLY A 67 6.41 -1.25 -16.35
N SER A 68 5.10 -1.24 -16.63
CA SER A 68 4.30 -0.02 -16.75
C SER A 68 2.92 -0.20 -16.14
N THR A 69 2.40 0.87 -15.53
CA THR A 69 0.99 0.96 -15.11
C THR A 69 0.07 1.46 -16.25
N LYS A 70 0.65 1.95 -17.33
CA LYS A 70 -0.14 2.47 -18.47
C LYS A 70 -0.80 1.32 -19.25
N ASN A 71 -2.13 1.39 -19.42
CA ASN A 71 -2.93 0.34 -20.05
C ASN A 71 -2.78 -1.03 -19.34
N ASN A 72 -2.63 -1.01 -18.03
CA ASN A 72 -2.43 -2.19 -17.22
C ASN A 72 -3.74 -2.52 -16.47
N GLN A 73 -4.47 -3.50 -16.98
CA GLN A 73 -5.78 -3.91 -16.44
C GLN A 73 -5.70 -4.37 -14.98
N LEU A 74 -4.59 -4.96 -14.55
CA LEU A 74 -4.40 -5.35 -13.15
C LEU A 74 -4.26 -4.13 -12.24
N TYR A 75 -3.49 -3.12 -12.67
CA TYR A 75 -3.39 -1.85 -11.96
C TYR A 75 -4.76 -1.18 -11.81
N ASP A 76 -5.52 -1.08 -12.90
CA ASP A 76 -6.85 -0.46 -12.89
C ASP A 76 -7.82 -1.22 -11.97
N TYR A 77 -7.75 -2.55 -11.98
CA TYR A 77 -8.53 -3.38 -11.06
C TYR A 77 -8.17 -3.12 -9.59
N LEU A 78 -6.87 -3.12 -9.24
CA LEU A 78 -6.42 -2.88 -7.87
C LEU A 78 -6.86 -1.50 -7.37
N ILE A 79 -6.72 -0.46 -8.20
CA ILE A 79 -7.19 0.90 -7.87
C ILE A 79 -8.70 0.91 -7.64
N SER A 80 -9.49 0.29 -8.52
CA SER A 80 -10.95 0.25 -8.39
C SER A 80 -11.44 -0.58 -7.19
N SER A 81 -10.63 -1.52 -6.71
CA SER A 81 -10.92 -2.35 -5.54
C SER A 81 -10.63 -1.65 -4.21
N THR A 82 -10.11 -0.42 -4.23
CA THR A 82 -9.71 0.31 -3.02
C THR A 82 -10.27 1.72 -3.02
N SER A 83 -10.78 2.14 -1.89
CA SER A 83 -11.29 3.51 -1.69
C SER A 83 -10.78 4.12 -0.38
N ILE A 84 -10.86 5.45 -0.29
CA ILE A 84 -10.57 6.19 0.94
C ILE A 84 -11.86 6.87 1.37
N SER A 85 -12.42 6.46 2.50
CA SER A 85 -13.68 6.98 3.04
C SER A 85 -13.56 8.45 3.47
N GLU A 86 -14.70 9.09 3.73
CA GLU A 86 -14.73 10.45 4.28
C GLU A 86 -14.01 10.56 5.64
N ASN A 87 -14.05 9.50 6.44
CA ASN A 87 -13.37 9.41 7.73
C ASN A 87 -11.87 9.03 7.61
N ASN A 88 -11.28 9.11 6.42
CA ASN A 88 -9.90 8.76 6.14
C ASN A 88 -9.56 7.30 6.49
N GLN A 89 -10.46 6.38 6.21
CA GLN A 89 -10.18 4.95 6.29
C GLN A 89 -9.90 4.41 4.90
N ILE A 90 -8.85 3.63 4.74
CA ILE A 90 -8.60 2.87 3.52
C ILE A 90 -9.48 1.62 3.59
N ILE A 91 -10.29 1.42 2.57
CA ILE A 91 -11.23 0.30 2.44
C ILE A 91 -10.83 -0.48 1.19
N ILE A 92 -10.55 -1.76 1.36
CA ILE A 92 -10.20 -2.69 0.27
C ILE A 92 -11.34 -3.70 0.13
N ASN A 93 -11.75 -3.98 -1.11
CA ASN A 93 -12.79 -4.97 -1.39
C ASN A 93 -12.36 -6.35 -0.85
N GLU A 94 -13.24 -7.01 -0.10
CA GLU A 94 -12.99 -8.31 0.53
C GLU A 94 -12.74 -9.44 -0.48
N ASP A 95 -13.30 -9.33 -1.69
CA ASP A 95 -13.15 -10.33 -2.75
C ASP A 95 -11.83 -10.21 -3.55
N VAL A 96 -10.98 -9.21 -3.25
CA VAL A 96 -9.80 -8.91 -4.07
C VAL A 96 -8.84 -10.10 -4.15
N ILE A 97 -8.60 -10.79 -3.04
CA ILE A 97 -7.70 -11.95 -3.02
C ILE A 97 -8.30 -13.11 -3.82
N ASP A 98 -9.59 -13.40 -3.63
CA ASP A 98 -10.29 -14.45 -4.35
C ASP A 98 -10.28 -14.23 -5.86
N TYR A 99 -10.45 -12.99 -6.29
CA TYR A 99 -10.34 -12.61 -7.70
C TYR A 99 -8.92 -12.84 -8.22
N LEU A 100 -7.91 -12.38 -7.49
CA LEU A 100 -6.51 -12.53 -7.88
C LEU A 100 -6.13 -14.00 -8.00
N GLU A 101 -6.43 -14.84 -7.02
CA GLU A 101 -6.13 -16.27 -7.06
C GLU A 101 -6.72 -16.99 -8.28
N LYS A 102 -7.92 -16.59 -8.69
CA LYS A 102 -8.60 -17.19 -9.86
C LYS A 102 -8.05 -16.70 -11.19
N ASN A 103 -7.57 -15.47 -11.27
CA ASN A 103 -7.30 -14.81 -12.55
C ASN A 103 -5.83 -14.48 -12.81
N ILE A 104 -4.98 -14.40 -11.76
CA ILE A 104 -3.63 -13.85 -11.87
C ILE A 104 -2.73 -14.61 -12.85
N SER A 105 -2.89 -15.93 -12.97
CA SER A 105 -2.10 -16.72 -13.93
C SER A 105 -2.43 -16.37 -15.38
N ASN A 106 -3.71 -16.13 -15.69
CA ASN A 106 -4.14 -15.68 -17.02
C ASN A 106 -3.65 -14.25 -17.28
N ILE A 107 -3.79 -13.36 -16.29
CA ILE A 107 -3.30 -11.99 -16.35
C ILE A 107 -1.78 -11.99 -16.62
N GLN A 108 -1.01 -12.88 -15.97
CA GLN A 108 0.44 -12.97 -16.22
C GLN A 108 0.76 -13.32 -17.68
N VAL A 109 0.01 -14.21 -18.29
CA VAL A 109 0.20 -14.56 -19.71
C VAL A 109 -0.06 -13.34 -20.61
N GLU A 110 -1.03 -12.50 -20.24
CA GLU A 110 -1.42 -11.34 -21.03
C GLU A 110 -0.46 -10.16 -20.90
N ILE A 111 -0.03 -9.83 -19.65
CA ILE A 111 0.73 -8.60 -19.41
C ILE A 111 2.19 -8.82 -18.99
N GLY A 112 2.58 -10.03 -18.58
CA GLY A 112 3.95 -10.37 -18.14
C GLY A 112 4.27 -10.00 -16.70
N ARG A 113 5.39 -10.54 -16.21
CA ARG A 113 5.82 -10.41 -14.79
C ARG A 113 6.14 -8.97 -14.39
N GLU A 114 6.82 -8.24 -15.26
CA GLU A 114 7.27 -6.86 -15.03
C GLU A 114 6.07 -5.92 -14.88
N ASN A 115 5.03 -6.12 -15.68
CA ASN A 115 3.82 -5.34 -15.61
C ASN A 115 2.96 -5.70 -14.40
N ILE A 116 3.00 -6.95 -13.92
CA ILE A 116 2.39 -7.33 -12.63
C ILE A 116 3.10 -6.63 -11.48
N ALA A 117 4.44 -6.65 -11.47
CA ALA A 117 5.22 -5.93 -10.46
C ALA A 117 4.95 -4.41 -10.49
N ALA A 118 4.86 -3.83 -11.69
CA ALA A 118 4.50 -2.42 -11.86
C ALA A 118 3.08 -2.11 -11.38
N ALA A 119 2.12 -3.03 -11.56
CA ALA A 119 0.75 -2.84 -11.09
C ALA A 119 0.67 -2.74 -9.58
N ILE A 120 1.27 -3.68 -8.84
CA ILE A 120 1.23 -3.64 -7.36
C ILE A 120 2.05 -2.49 -6.80
N GLN A 121 3.21 -2.17 -7.36
CA GLN A 121 4.03 -1.04 -6.95
C GLN A 121 3.29 0.27 -7.19
N GLY A 122 2.76 0.49 -8.39
CA GLY A 122 2.00 1.68 -8.73
C GLY A 122 0.72 1.82 -7.91
N TYR A 123 0.04 0.71 -7.57
CA TYR A 123 -1.10 0.68 -6.68
C TYR A 123 -0.71 1.18 -5.28
N LEU A 124 0.35 0.62 -4.67
CA LEU A 124 0.86 1.07 -3.37
C LEU A 124 1.16 2.57 -3.37
N GLU A 125 1.93 3.02 -4.35
CA GLU A 125 2.29 4.44 -4.50
C GLU A 125 1.05 5.35 -4.64
N ASN A 126 0.09 4.95 -5.47
CA ASN A 126 -1.11 5.76 -5.73
C ASN A 126 -1.99 5.88 -4.49
N ILE A 127 -2.31 4.75 -3.84
CA ILE A 127 -3.20 4.75 -2.67
C ILE A 127 -2.59 5.55 -1.53
N ILE A 128 -1.32 5.32 -1.21
CA ILE A 128 -0.67 6.02 -0.09
C ILE A 128 -0.46 7.51 -0.39
N LEU A 129 -0.08 7.87 -1.61
CA LEU A 129 0.05 9.27 -2.01
C LEU A 129 -1.28 10.03 -1.88
N ASN A 130 -2.36 9.46 -2.40
CA ASN A 130 -3.69 10.07 -2.32
C ASN A 130 -4.18 10.15 -0.87
N TYR A 131 -3.88 9.14 -0.06
CA TYR A 131 -4.19 9.14 1.36
C TYR A 131 -3.47 10.26 2.10
N VAL A 132 -2.16 10.39 1.91
CA VAL A 132 -1.35 11.46 2.52
C VAL A 132 -1.82 12.85 2.06
N LYS A 133 -2.07 13.04 0.76
CA LYS A 133 -2.63 14.29 0.23
C LYS A 133 -3.97 14.66 0.88
N LYS A 134 -4.84 13.68 1.07
CA LYS A 134 -6.14 13.90 1.74
C LYS A 134 -5.95 14.35 3.19
N LEU A 135 -5.05 13.70 3.94
CA LEU A 135 -4.73 14.08 5.32
C LEU A 135 -4.14 15.49 5.39
N ILE A 136 -3.18 15.82 4.52
CA ILE A 136 -2.60 17.17 4.45
C ILE A 136 -3.70 18.22 4.19
N ASN A 137 -4.57 17.97 3.22
CA ASN A 137 -5.64 18.88 2.88
C ASN A 137 -6.64 19.10 4.02
N GLN A 138 -6.93 18.05 4.79
CA GLN A 138 -7.87 18.11 5.89
C GLN A 138 -7.28 18.77 7.14
N TYR A 139 -6.05 18.40 7.51
CA TYR A 139 -5.45 18.82 8.78
C TYR A 139 -4.47 19.98 8.64
N GLN A 140 -4.07 20.35 7.41
CA GLN A 140 -3.10 21.43 7.12
C GLN A 140 -1.75 21.22 7.83
N ILE A 141 -1.34 19.95 8.00
CA ILE A 141 -0.08 19.52 8.60
C ILE A 141 0.82 18.98 7.50
N TYR A 142 2.04 19.50 7.42
CA TYR A 142 2.98 19.25 6.33
C TYR A 142 4.23 18.48 6.78
N ASP A 143 4.32 18.15 8.07
CA ASP A 143 5.41 17.39 8.67
C ASP A 143 4.86 16.01 9.07
N ILE A 144 5.40 14.94 8.48
CA ILE A 144 4.91 13.57 8.69
C ILE A 144 6.06 12.65 9.10
N CYS A 145 5.77 11.79 10.08
CA CYS A 145 6.59 10.66 10.45
C CYS A 145 5.88 9.37 10.01
N LEU A 146 6.60 8.49 9.31
CA LEU A 146 6.11 7.22 8.81
C LEU A 146 6.81 6.05 9.49
N SER A 147 6.04 4.99 9.79
CA SER A 147 6.51 3.74 10.39
C SER A 147 5.75 2.56 9.80
N GLY A 148 6.37 1.38 9.76
CA GLY A 148 5.79 0.14 9.26
C GLY A 148 6.44 -0.36 7.97
N GLY A 149 6.25 -1.65 7.67
CA GLY A 149 6.94 -2.36 6.58
C GLY A 149 6.73 -1.76 5.20
N ASN A 150 5.55 -1.19 4.90
CA ASN A 150 5.29 -0.54 3.61
C ASN A 150 6.23 0.65 3.35
N PHE A 151 6.76 1.29 4.40
CA PHE A 151 7.67 2.42 4.27
C PHE A 151 9.15 2.03 4.18
N ALA A 152 9.46 0.73 4.13
CA ALA A 152 10.73 0.24 3.61
C ALA A 152 10.87 0.46 2.09
N ASN A 153 9.74 0.69 1.39
CA ASN A 153 9.69 0.92 -0.05
C ASN A 153 10.23 2.31 -0.42
N VAL A 154 11.39 2.33 -1.05
CA VAL A 154 12.13 3.57 -1.36
C VAL A 154 11.42 4.41 -2.42
N LYS A 155 10.82 3.76 -3.44
CA LYS A 155 10.07 4.47 -4.49
C LYS A 155 8.82 5.15 -3.95
N LEU A 156 8.09 4.48 -3.04
CA LEU A 156 6.96 5.10 -2.34
C LEU A 156 7.42 6.35 -1.58
N ASN A 157 8.50 6.24 -0.81
CA ASN A 157 9.01 7.35 0.00
C ASN A 157 9.45 8.54 -0.85
N MET A 158 10.16 8.28 -1.95
CA MET A 158 10.55 9.31 -2.92
C MET A 158 9.31 10.02 -3.49
N LYS A 159 8.32 9.25 -3.92
CA LYS A 159 7.07 9.79 -4.48
C LYS A 159 6.29 10.63 -3.46
N LEU A 160 6.23 10.19 -2.21
CA LEU A 160 5.62 10.98 -1.14
C LEU A 160 6.35 12.32 -0.94
N TYR A 161 7.67 12.29 -0.89
CA TYR A 161 8.49 13.49 -0.73
C TYR A 161 8.30 14.49 -1.88
N GLU A 162 8.28 14.00 -3.12
CA GLU A 162 8.22 14.85 -4.31
C GLU A 162 6.81 15.35 -4.65
N GLU A 163 5.78 14.52 -4.43
CA GLU A 163 4.45 14.77 -5.01
C GLU A 163 3.35 15.06 -3.98
N SER A 164 3.57 14.82 -2.67
CA SER A 164 2.49 14.97 -1.68
C SER A 164 2.27 16.41 -1.21
N GLY A 165 3.26 17.27 -1.36
CA GLY A 165 3.26 18.64 -0.81
C GLY A 165 3.75 18.71 0.63
N LEU A 166 4.38 17.67 1.17
CA LEU A 166 5.03 17.67 2.47
C LEU A 166 6.20 18.66 2.52
N LYS A 167 6.42 19.24 3.70
CA LYS A 167 7.62 20.04 3.98
C LYS A 167 8.73 19.18 4.56
N ASN A 168 8.38 18.29 5.48
CA ASN A 168 9.32 17.35 6.09
C ASN A 168 8.71 15.95 6.11
N LEU A 169 9.53 14.97 5.76
CA LEU A 169 9.20 13.55 5.82
C LEU A 169 10.28 12.84 6.63
N TYR A 170 9.88 12.21 7.73
CA TYR A 170 10.74 11.35 8.52
C TYR A 170 10.24 9.91 8.46
N ILE A 171 11.15 8.98 8.20
CA ILE A 171 10.86 7.56 8.14
C ILE A 171 11.67 6.87 9.24
N ILE A 172 10.99 6.13 10.10
CA ILE A 172 11.65 5.42 11.20
C ILE A 172 12.51 4.29 10.61
N PRO A 173 13.81 4.21 10.95
CA PRO A 173 14.70 3.18 10.38
C PRO A 173 14.32 1.74 10.75
N ALA A 174 13.67 1.52 11.89
CA ALA A 174 13.12 0.21 12.27
C ALA A 174 11.80 -0.01 11.52
N MET A 175 11.86 -0.76 10.41
CA MET A 175 10.73 -1.00 9.50
C MET A 175 10.17 -2.42 9.60
N THR A 176 10.63 -3.18 10.58
CA THR A 176 10.12 -4.52 10.92
C THR A 176 9.37 -4.45 12.24
N ASP A 177 8.32 -5.25 12.36
CA ASP A 177 7.58 -5.46 13.62
C ASP A 177 8.48 -6.10 14.69
#